data_3dfaa8e187ab38084658332262ee71b3
#
_entry.id   3dfaa8e187ab38084658332262ee71b3
#
_cell.length_a   1.000
_cell.length_b   1.000
_cell.length_c   1.000
_cell.angle_alpha   90.00
_cell.angle_beta   90.00
_cell.angle_gamma   90.00
#
_symmetry.space_group_name_H-M   'P 1'
#
loop_
_entity.id
_entity.type
_entity.pdbx_description
1 polymer ?
#
loop_
_entity_poly.entity_id
_entity_poly.type
_entity_poly.pdbx_seq_one_letter_code
_entity_poly.pdbx_strand_id
1 'polypeptide(L)'
;MNASATLLPSVVRPSVEDRHWLSSDHCATPVLELLHGLDWVVVETSEANVHATSPDGRVYVGWLPEDPAAWTRDIVWRVQVLPTEGDAWTQEFGTHTPTEAVAGFIAALVAHSSH
;
A
#
# COMPACT_ATOMS: atom_id res chain seq x y z
N MET A 1 -34.92 -2.17 19.85
CA MET A 1 -34.85 -1.65 19.29
C MET A 1 -34.72 -1.43 18.80
N ASN A 2 -35.37 -1.73 19.13
CA ASN A 2 -35.22 -1.43 18.48
C ASN A 2 -34.97 -1.35 18.14
N ALA A 3 -34.54 -1.76 18.14
CA ALA A 3 -34.28 -1.30 17.55
C ALA A 3 -33.91 -1.25 17.28
N SER A 4 -34.12 -1.49 17.54
CA SER A 4 -33.77 -1.02 17.03
C SER A 4 -33.32 -0.84 16.74
N ALA A 5 -33.17 -1.24 16.95
CA ALA A 5 -32.76 -0.61 16.43
C ALA A 5 -32.24 -0.48 16.20
N THR A 6 -32.19 -0.58 16.42
CA THR A 6 -31.74 0.02 15.97
C THR A 6 -31.13 0.17 15.70
N LEU A 7 -31.02 -0.03 15.92
CA LEU A 7 -30.52 0.59 15.45
C LEU A 7 -29.99 0.69 15.08
N LEU A 8 -29.82 0.54 15.23
CA LEU A 8 -29.37 1.14 14.69
C LEU A 8 -29.03 1.46 14.27
N PRO A 9 -28.93 1.50 14.29
CA PRO A 9 -28.51 2.22 13.76
C PRO A 9 -28.00 2.57 13.51
N SER A 10 -27.91 2.75 13.68
CA SER A 10 -27.31 3.46 13.37
C SER A 10 -26.67 3.60 13.42
N VAL A 11 -26.63 3.43 13.61
CA VAL A 11 -25.81 3.82 13.53
C VAL A 11 -25.12 3.61 13.27
N VAL A 12 -25.20 3.47 13.26
CA VAL A 12 -24.30 3.50 12.78
C VAL A 12 -23.93 3.21 12.11
N ARG A 13 -23.89 3.08 11.86
CA ARG A 13 -23.29 2.99 10.90
C ARG A 13 -22.61 3.93 10.10
N PRO A 14 -22.22 4.82 10.43
CA PRO A 14 -21.50 5.84 9.71
C PRO A 14 -20.29 5.30 9.03
N SER A 15 -19.79 4.21 9.51
CA SER A 15 -18.57 3.61 9.00
C SER A 15 -18.65 3.26 7.53
N VAL A 16 -19.85 3.06 6.99
CA VAL A 16 -19.98 2.74 5.58
C VAL A 16 -19.60 3.93 4.72
N GLU A 17 -20.06 5.11 5.09
CA GLU A 17 -19.70 6.31 4.33
C GLU A 17 -18.24 6.68 4.52
N ASP A 18 -17.66 6.28 5.63
CA ASP A 18 -16.27 6.59 5.91
C ASP A 18 -15.30 5.62 5.27
N ARG A 19 -15.79 4.71 4.46
CA ARG A 19 -14.94 3.71 3.83
C ARG A 19 -14.48 4.14 2.45
N HIS A 20 -14.28 5.43 2.26
CA HIS A 20 -13.74 5.94 1.01
C HIS A 20 -12.33 5.40 0.75
N TRP A 21 -11.64 4.95 1.79
CA TRP A 21 -10.32 4.35 1.61
C TRP A 21 -10.38 3.04 0.83
N LEU A 22 -11.58 2.50 0.63
CA LEU A 22 -11.73 1.31 -0.20
C LEU A 22 -11.78 1.66 -1.68
N SER A 23 -11.86 2.93 -2.02
CA SER A 23 -11.84 3.34 -3.42
C SER A 23 -10.42 3.35 -3.95
N SER A 24 -10.29 3.24 -5.26
CA SER A 24 -8.99 3.27 -5.91
C SER A 24 -8.63 4.70 -6.26
N ASP A 25 -8.27 5.49 -5.27
CA ASP A 25 -7.73 6.80 -5.58
C ASP A 25 -6.24 6.65 -5.79
N HIS A 26 -5.71 7.18 -6.83
CA HIS A 26 -4.34 6.91 -7.25
C HIS A 26 -3.30 7.77 -6.54
N CYS A 27 -3.64 8.31 -5.38
CA CYS A 27 -2.72 9.12 -4.60
C CYS A 27 -1.76 8.23 -3.83
N ALA A 28 -0.47 8.40 -4.05
CA ALA A 28 0.56 7.59 -3.41
C ALA A 28 0.92 8.08 -2.02
N THR A 29 0.37 9.20 -1.58
CA THR A 29 0.80 9.88 -0.36
C THR A 29 0.83 9.00 0.88
N PRO A 30 -0.21 8.18 1.17
CA PRO A 30 -0.17 7.37 2.40
C PRO A 30 1.02 6.43 2.45
N VAL A 31 1.39 5.82 1.32
CA VAL A 31 2.55 4.94 1.28
C VAL A 31 3.83 5.73 1.39
N LEU A 32 3.94 6.83 0.65
CA LEU A 32 5.18 7.60 0.64
C LEU A 32 5.46 8.22 2.00
N GLU A 33 4.43 8.67 2.71
CA GLU A 33 4.62 9.19 4.06
C GLU A 33 5.10 8.11 5.01
N LEU A 34 4.57 6.90 4.87
CA LEU A 34 5.03 5.79 5.68
C LEU A 34 6.52 5.50 5.42
N LEU A 35 6.90 5.44 4.15
CA LEU A 35 8.28 5.12 3.78
C LEU A 35 9.26 6.21 4.26
N HIS A 36 8.88 7.47 4.12
CA HIS A 36 9.71 8.56 4.64
C HIS A 36 9.84 8.48 6.15
N GLY A 37 8.77 8.15 6.84
CA GLY A 37 8.80 8.00 8.30
C GLY A 37 9.69 6.84 8.75
N LEU A 38 9.90 5.85 7.88
CA LEU A 38 10.76 4.71 8.15
C LEU A 38 12.20 4.93 7.67
N ASP A 39 12.49 6.12 7.14
CA ASP A 39 13.82 6.47 6.63
C ASP A 39 14.27 5.62 5.45
N TRP A 40 13.33 5.16 4.64
CA TRP A 40 13.68 4.44 3.42
C TRP A 40 14.21 5.40 2.37
N VAL A 41 15.08 4.90 1.51
CA VAL A 41 15.58 5.68 0.37
C VAL A 41 14.49 5.70 -0.69
N VAL A 42 14.03 6.90 -1.05
CA VAL A 42 12.93 7.08 -2.00
C VAL A 42 13.45 7.87 -3.18
N VAL A 43 13.28 7.33 -4.39
CA VAL A 43 13.75 7.96 -5.63
C VAL A 43 12.56 8.08 -6.58
N GLU A 44 12.34 9.27 -7.07
CA GLU A 44 11.30 9.53 -8.07
C GLU A 44 11.97 9.71 -9.43
N THR A 45 11.47 8.98 -10.44
CA THR A 45 12.02 9.09 -11.78
C THR A 45 11.39 10.25 -12.53
N SER A 46 12.00 10.60 -13.66
CA SER A 46 11.48 11.66 -14.51
C SER A 46 10.10 11.30 -15.09
N GLU A 47 9.77 10.02 -15.14
CA GLU A 47 8.48 9.56 -15.62
C GLU A 47 7.43 9.49 -14.51
N ALA A 48 7.75 9.99 -13.33
CA ALA A 48 6.84 10.02 -12.19
C ALA A 48 6.62 8.65 -11.53
N ASN A 49 7.45 7.67 -11.82
CA ASN A 49 7.48 6.43 -11.04
C ASN A 49 8.33 6.65 -9.80
N VAL A 50 7.96 5.98 -8.70
CA VAL A 50 8.68 6.12 -7.45
C VAL A 50 9.22 4.77 -7.03
N HIS A 51 10.47 4.74 -6.62
CA HIS A 51 11.14 3.52 -6.18
C HIS A 51 11.70 3.75 -4.78
N ALA A 52 11.41 2.83 -3.87
CA ALA A 52 11.87 2.95 -2.50
C ALA A 52 12.53 1.65 -2.06
N THR A 53 13.57 1.77 -1.28
CA THR A 53 14.31 0.61 -0.78
C THR A 53 14.53 0.79 0.72
N SER A 54 14.32 -0.29 1.48
CA SER A 54 14.58 -0.26 2.91
C SER A 54 16.06 -0.06 3.20
N PRO A 55 16.40 0.44 4.39
CA PRO A 55 17.81 0.70 4.71
C PRO A 55 18.70 -0.54 4.59
N ASP A 56 18.16 -1.73 4.88
CA ASP A 56 18.94 -2.96 4.76
C ASP A 56 18.92 -3.54 3.35
N GLY A 57 18.23 -2.89 2.41
CA GLY A 57 18.20 -3.32 1.03
C GLY A 57 17.35 -4.55 0.75
N ARG A 58 16.59 -5.03 1.72
CA ARG A 58 15.85 -6.28 1.56
C ARG A 58 14.45 -6.12 1.08
N VAL A 59 13.89 -4.90 1.12
CA VAL A 59 12.54 -4.65 0.67
C VAL A 59 12.56 -3.51 -0.34
N TYR A 60 11.91 -3.72 -1.46
CA TYR A 60 11.73 -2.72 -2.50
C TYR A 60 10.23 -2.48 -2.68
N VAL A 61 9.85 -1.22 -2.80
CA VAL A 61 8.48 -0.82 -3.11
C VAL A 61 8.52 0.09 -4.33
N GLY A 62 7.77 -0.27 -5.36
CA GLY A 62 7.65 0.55 -6.56
C GLY A 62 6.23 1.03 -6.74
N TRP A 63 6.06 2.33 -6.96
CA TRP A 63 4.81 2.94 -7.42
C TRP A 63 5.02 3.29 -8.88
N LEU A 64 4.27 2.61 -9.77
CA LEU A 64 4.60 2.52 -11.17
C LEU A 64 3.46 3.01 -12.08
N PRO A 65 2.95 4.24 -11.87
CA PRO A 65 1.82 4.72 -12.66
C PRO A 65 2.16 4.96 -14.13
N GLU A 66 3.45 5.12 -14.44
CA GLU A 66 3.89 5.43 -15.79
C GLU A 66 4.78 4.35 -16.39
N ASP A 67 4.73 3.14 -15.84
CA ASP A 67 5.52 2.02 -16.35
C ASP A 67 4.64 1.23 -17.33
N PRO A 68 4.99 1.20 -18.65
CA PRO A 68 4.15 0.51 -19.62
C PRO A 68 3.99 -0.98 -19.33
N ALA A 69 5.02 -1.64 -18.82
CA ALA A 69 4.91 -3.08 -18.51
C ALA A 69 3.93 -3.31 -17.38
N ALA A 70 3.94 -2.45 -16.35
CA ALA A 70 2.98 -2.56 -15.26
C ALA A 70 1.57 -2.27 -15.75
N TRP A 71 1.39 -1.27 -16.59
CA TRP A 71 0.09 -0.94 -17.15
C TRP A 71 -0.50 -2.10 -17.94
N THR A 72 0.33 -2.79 -18.72
CA THR A 72 -0.11 -3.94 -19.49
C THR A 72 -0.69 -5.02 -18.60
N ARG A 73 -0.16 -5.15 -17.38
CA ARG A 73 -0.60 -6.15 -16.42
C ARG A 73 -1.58 -5.60 -15.39
N ASP A 74 -2.02 -4.36 -15.56
CA ASP A 74 -2.96 -3.70 -14.66
C ASP A 74 -2.44 -3.62 -13.23
N ILE A 75 -1.16 -3.32 -13.09
CA ILE A 75 -0.46 -3.24 -11.81
C ILE A 75 0.05 -1.82 -11.61
N VAL A 76 -0.02 -1.32 -10.39
CA VAL A 76 0.52 0.00 -10.07
C VAL A 76 1.50 -0.05 -8.90
N TRP A 77 1.42 -1.07 -8.04
CA TRP A 77 2.35 -1.24 -6.92
C TRP A 77 3.05 -2.58 -7.02
N ARG A 78 4.33 -2.58 -6.69
CA ARG A 78 5.11 -3.82 -6.61
C ARG A 78 5.96 -3.78 -5.36
N VAL A 79 5.89 -4.85 -4.55
CA VAL A 79 6.72 -5.01 -3.37
C VAL A 79 7.55 -6.27 -3.56
N GLN A 80 8.86 -6.14 -3.47
CA GLN A 80 9.77 -7.27 -3.58
C GLN A 80 10.51 -7.43 -2.26
N VAL A 81 10.58 -8.66 -1.77
CA VAL A 81 11.18 -8.96 -0.48
C VAL A 81 12.27 -10.00 -0.66
N LEU A 82 13.45 -9.70 -0.12
CA LEU A 82 14.58 -10.60 -0.10
C LEU A 82 14.81 -11.02 1.34
N PRO A 83 14.24 -12.16 1.77
CA PRO A 83 14.41 -12.59 3.17
C PRO A 83 15.85 -12.93 3.49
N THR A 84 16.19 -12.91 4.78
CA THR A 84 17.51 -13.38 5.20
C THR A 84 17.65 -14.87 4.95
N GLU A 85 16.55 -15.60 5.03
CA GLU A 85 16.51 -17.03 4.72
C GLU A 85 15.27 -17.27 3.88
N GLY A 86 15.42 -18.10 2.85
CA GLY A 86 14.34 -18.42 1.97
C GLY A 86 14.42 -17.67 0.65
N ASP A 87 13.46 -17.93 -0.20
CA ASP A 87 13.46 -17.38 -1.54
C ASP A 87 12.87 -15.97 -1.56
N ALA A 88 13.39 -15.15 -2.44
CA ALA A 88 12.80 -13.83 -2.71
C ALA A 88 11.37 -14.00 -3.21
N TRP A 89 10.51 -13.07 -2.84
CA TRP A 89 9.12 -13.11 -3.30
C TRP A 89 8.65 -11.71 -3.63
N THR A 90 7.58 -11.65 -4.41
CA THR A 90 7.02 -10.40 -4.91
C THR A 90 5.52 -10.39 -4.70
N GLN A 91 4.99 -9.25 -4.28
CA GLN A 91 3.57 -8.99 -4.21
C GLN A 91 3.25 -7.78 -5.07
N GLU A 92 2.25 -7.91 -5.93
CA GLU A 92 1.83 -6.82 -6.80
C GLU A 92 0.39 -6.45 -6.51
N PHE A 93 0.08 -5.16 -6.68
CA PHE A 93 -1.26 -4.64 -6.41
C PHE A 93 -1.77 -3.94 -7.67
N GLY A 94 -3.02 -4.21 -8.01
CA GLY A 94 -3.63 -3.65 -9.20
C GLY A 94 -4.03 -2.20 -9.03
N THR A 95 -4.45 -1.61 -10.14
CA THR A 95 -4.80 -0.19 -10.18
C THR A 95 -6.02 0.14 -9.33
N HIS A 96 -6.81 -0.86 -8.95
CA HIS A 96 -7.99 -0.64 -8.12
C HIS A 96 -7.74 -0.89 -6.63
N THR A 97 -6.52 -1.20 -6.24
CA THR A 97 -6.19 -1.43 -4.84
C THR A 97 -6.09 -0.09 -4.12
N PRO A 98 -6.81 0.11 -3.02
CA PRO A 98 -6.67 1.36 -2.26
C PRO A 98 -5.26 1.52 -1.73
N THR A 99 -4.74 2.73 -1.81
CA THR A 99 -3.37 3.00 -1.38
C THR A 99 -3.19 2.72 0.11
N GLU A 100 -4.20 2.98 0.92
CA GLU A 100 -4.12 2.68 2.35
C GLU A 100 -3.97 1.20 2.62
N ALA A 101 -4.54 0.35 1.76
CA ALA A 101 -4.35 -1.10 1.91
C ALA A 101 -2.91 -1.49 1.61
N VAL A 102 -2.30 -0.85 0.63
CA VAL A 102 -0.89 -1.08 0.33
C VAL A 102 -0.02 -0.62 1.50
N ALA A 103 -0.32 0.55 2.06
CA ALA A 103 0.40 1.06 3.22
C ALA A 103 0.28 0.10 4.40
N GLY A 104 -0.90 -0.46 4.62
CA GLY A 104 -1.11 -1.44 5.69
C GLY A 104 -0.30 -2.71 5.48
N PHE A 105 -0.23 -3.18 4.23
CA PHE A 105 0.59 -4.33 3.89
C PHE A 105 2.06 -4.07 4.24
N ILE A 106 2.58 -2.91 3.84
CA ILE A 106 3.98 -2.57 4.09
C ILE A 106 4.24 -2.41 5.59
N ALA A 107 3.31 -1.76 6.31
CA ALA A 107 3.47 -1.58 7.74
C ALA A 107 3.53 -2.93 8.47
N ALA A 108 2.68 -3.86 8.09
CA ALA A 108 2.69 -5.20 8.68
C ALA A 108 3.98 -5.94 8.36
N LEU A 109 4.45 -5.81 7.13
CA LEU A 109 5.69 -6.44 6.69
C LEU A 109 6.87 -5.94 7.53
N VAL A 110 6.95 -4.63 7.72
CA VAL A 110 8.04 -4.02 8.49
C VAL A 110 7.96 -4.45 9.96
N ALA A 111 6.76 -4.49 10.52
CA ALA A 111 6.59 -4.89 11.91
C ALA A 111 7.09 -6.31 12.15
N HIS A 112 6.86 -7.21 11.20
CA HIS A 112 7.34 -8.58 11.32
C HIS A 112 8.83 -8.69 11.06
N SER A 113 9.36 -7.87 10.15
CA SER A 113 10.77 -7.97 9.79
C SER A 113 11.70 -7.43 10.86
N SER A 114 11.16 -6.72 11.85
CA SER A 114 11.98 -6.17 12.92
C SER A 114 12.33 -7.21 13.99
N HIS A 115 11.87 -8.42 13.81
CA HIS A 115 12.22 -9.52 14.68
C HIS A 115 13.39 -10.33 14.07
#